data_af74a45869fdb923b2ea8ac66a448e2d
#
_entry.id   af74a45869fdb923b2ea8ac66a448e2d
#
_cell.length_a   1.000
_cell.length_b   1.000
_cell.length_c   1.000
_cell.angle_alpha   90.00
_cell.angle_beta   90.00
_cell.angle_gamma   90.00
#
_symmetry.space_group_name_H-M   'P 1'
#
loop_
_entity.id
_entity.type
_entity.pdbx_description
1 polymer ?
#
loop_
_entity_poly.entity_id
_entity_poly.type
_entity_poly.pdbx_seq_one_letter_code
_entity_poly.pdbx_strand_id
1 'polypeptide(L)'
;YQKFVSPIVNAVQQDFDSTKSGLDFGCGTGPVITELLRDKSYPITTYDPFFDNKPEVLKTNYDFIVCCEVIEHFHNPLKEFKLLKSLLKPNGKLYCMTDLFSKNIDFEKWYYKDDNTHVIFYHQNTFNWIKENIPFSKVMVNNRLITLEV
;
A
#
# COMPACT_ATOMS: atom_id res chain seq x y z
N TYR A 1 4.92 9.17 -14.20
CA TYR A 1 4.40 8.23 -13.18
C TYR A 1 5.51 7.57 -12.34
N GLN A 2 6.66 7.22 -12.94
CA GLN A 2 7.83 6.68 -12.21
C GLN A 2 8.28 7.60 -11.06
N LYS A 3 8.32 8.91 -11.29
CA LYS A 3 8.64 9.91 -10.25
C LYS A 3 7.59 9.91 -9.12
N PHE A 4 6.33 9.71 -9.47
CA PHE A 4 5.24 9.67 -8.50
C PHE A 4 5.38 8.49 -7.54
N VAL A 5 5.72 7.30 -8.03
CA VAL A 5 5.87 6.09 -7.22
C VAL A 5 7.24 5.92 -6.56
N SER A 6 8.19 6.81 -6.88
CA SER A 6 9.56 6.73 -6.35
C SER A 6 9.64 6.69 -4.82
N PRO A 7 8.78 7.36 -4.03
CA PRO A 7 8.84 7.26 -2.58
C PRO A 7 8.68 5.82 -2.07
N ILE A 8 7.74 5.06 -2.65
CA ILE A 8 7.50 3.68 -2.25
C ILE A 8 8.65 2.75 -2.68
N VAL A 9 9.15 2.91 -3.90
CA VAL A 9 10.29 2.14 -4.41
C VAL A 9 11.54 2.40 -3.58
N ASN A 10 11.83 3.65 -3.25
CA ASN A 10 12.98 4.04 -2.43
C ASN A 10 12.87 3.49 -1.00
N ALA A 11 11.68 3.52 -0.40
CA ALA A 11 11.43 2.96 0.93
C ALA A 11 11.68 1.45 0.98
N VAL A 12 11.20 0.71 -0.02
CA VAL A 12 11.46 -0.73 -0.14
C VAL A 12 12.98 -0.99 -0.22
N GLN A 13 13.70 -0.26 -1.08
CA GLN A 13 15.14 -0.44 -1.25
C GLN A 13 15.95 -0.05 -0.02
N GLN A 14 15.47 0.89 0.77
CA GLN A 14 16.12 1.30 2.01
C GLN A 14 15.97 0.24 3.10
N ASP A 15 14.81 -0.43 3.16
CA ASP A 15 14.45 -1.34 4.23
C ASP A 15 14.78 -2.81 3.93
N PHE A 16 14.83 -3.19 2.65
CA PHE A 16 14.99 -4.58 2.22
C PHE A 16 16.02 -4.70 1.08
N ASP A 17 16.81 -5.75 1.13
CA ASP A 17 17.65 -6.16 0.01
C ASP A 17 16.87 -6.99 -1.01
N SER A 18 17.46 -7.24 -2.18
CA SER A 18 16.81 -7.94 -3.30
C SER A 18 16.60 -9.45 -3.10
N THR A 19 17.01 -10.02 -1.95
CA THR A 19 16.66 -11.39 -1.58
C THR A 19 15.25 -11.51 -0.99
N LYS A 20 14.64 -10.37 -0.64
CA LYS A 20 13.33 -10.28 0.00
C LYS A 20 12.21 -10.24 -1.01
N SER A 21 11.13 -10.97 -0.71
CA SER A 21 9.98 -11.11 -1.60
C SER A 21 8.89 -10.08 -1.32
N GLY A 22 8.27 -9.57 -2.37
CA GLY A 22 7.21 -8.58 -2.29
C GLY A 22 5.92 -8.95 -3.00
N LEU A 23 4.84 -8.27 -2.61
CA LEU A 23 3.54 -8.29 -3.29
C LEU A 23 3.16 -6.86 -3.67
N ASP A 24 2.83 -6.66 -4.95
CA ASP A 24 2.17 -5.45 -5.45
C ASP A 24 0.66 -5.71 -5.45
N PHE A 25 -0.01 -5.23 -4.40
CA PHE A 25 -1.44 -5.45 -4.17
C PHE A 25 -2.25 -4.27 -4.73
N GLY A 26 -3.10 -4.56 -5.71
CA GLY A 26 -3.79 -3.55 -6.50
C GLY A 26 -2.90 -2.98 -7.60
N CYS A 27 -2.16 -3.85 -8.28
CA CYS A 27 -1.15 -3.46 -9.28
C CYS A 27 -1.72 -2.77 -10.53
N GLY A 28 -3.04 -2.85 -10.75
CA GLY A 28 -3.70 -2.28 -11.91
C GLY A 28 -3.28 -2.92 -13.24
N THR A 29 -3.42 -2.16 -14.32
CA THR A 29 -3.07 -2.59 -15.69
C THR A 29 -1.62 -2.30 -16.08
N GLY A 30 -0.93 -1.43 -15.33
CA GLY A 30 0.46 -1.03 -15.61
C GLY A 30 1.27 -1.01 -14.32
N PRO A 31 1.84 -2.14 -13.88
CA PRO A 31 2.47 -2.29 -12.58
C PRO A 31 3.87 -1.66 -12.54
N VAL A 32 3.95 -0.32 -12.60
CA VAL A 32 5.22 0.42 -12.67
C VAL A 32 6.12 0.16 -11.45
N ILE A 33 5.55 0.05 -10.25
CA ILE A 33 6.33 -0.29 -9.04
C ILE A 33 6.99 -1.65 -9.19
N THR A 34 6.21 -2.63 -9.66
CA THR A 34 6.70 -3.99 -9.94
C THR A 34 7.83 -3.98 -10.96
N GLU A 35 7.69 -3.24 -12.07
CA GLU A 35 8.73 -3.12 -13.09
C GLU A 35 10.01 -2.53 -12.51
N LEU A 36 9.90 -1.40 -11.79
CA LEU A 36 11.06 -0.73 -11.17
C LEU A 36 11.78 -1.61 -10.14
N LEU A 37 11.03 -2.40 -9.35
CA LEU A 37 11.62 -3.31 -8.38
C LEU A 37 12.23 -4.56 -9.05
N ARG A 38 11.60 -5.10 -10.09
CA ARG A 38 12.16 -6.21 -10.88
C ARG A 38 13.47 -5.83 -11.59
N ASP A 39 13.56 -4.61 -12.12
CA ASP A 39 14.81 -4.09 -12.71
C ASP A 39 15.95 -4.03 -11.68
N LYS A 40 15.62 -3.99 -10.40
CA LYS A 40 16.56 -4.05 -9.27
C LYS A 40 16.66 -5.45 -8.64
N SER A 41 16.16 -6.46 -9.34
CA SER A 41 16.23 -7.89 -8.98
C SER A 41 15.40 -8.31 -7.76
N TYR A 42 14.38 -7.52 -7.35
CA TYR A 42 13.45 -7.95 -6.31
C TYR A 42 12.46 -8.99 -6.85
N PRO A 43 12.27 -10.13 -6.15
CA PRO A 43 11.20 -11.06 -6.47
C PRO A 43 9.87 -10.47 -5.97
N ILE A 44 9.13 -9.86 -6.86
CA ILE A 44 7.83 -9.25 -6.58
C ILE A 44 6.72 -9.89 -7.41
N THR A 45 5.64 -10.24 -6.73
CA THR A 45 4.42 -10.82 -7.29
C THR A 45 3.36 -9.73 -7.40
N THR A 46 2.52 -9.81 -8.42
CA THR A 46 1.41 -8.88 -8.64
C THR A 46 0.07 -9.51 -8.30
N TYR A 47 -0.86 -8.69 -7.79
CA TYR A 47 -2.26 -9.06 -7.59
C TYR A 47 -3.17 -7.85 -7.82
N ASP A 48 -4.25 -8.06 -8.56
CA ASP A 48 -5.34 -7.11 -8.68
C ASP A 48 -6.65 -7.88 -8.91
N PRO A 49 -7.73 -7.63 -8.13
CA PRO A 49 -8.97 -8.39 -8.27
C PRO A 49 -9.66 -8.20 -9.62
N PHE A 50 -9.36 -7.13 -10.34
CA PHE A 50 -9.99 -6.79 -11.62
C PHE A 50 -9.08 -7.07 -12.82
N PHE A 51 -7.77 -6.88 -12.67
CA PHE A 51 -6.83 -6.88 -13.80
C PHE A 51 -5.81 -8.04 -13.75
N ASP A 52 -5.52 -8.58 -12.57
CA ASP A 52 -4.55 -9.66 -12.36
C ASP A 52 -4.97 -10.57 -11.21
N ASN A 53 -6.14 -11.19 -11.36
CA ASN A 53 -6.77 -11.98 -10.30
C ASN A 53 -6.14 -13.38 -10.21
N LYS A 54 -5.16 -13.48 -9.32
CA LYS A 54 -4.45 -14.73 -8.96
C LYS A 54 -4.62 -15.00 -7.46
N PRO A 55 -5.77 -15.54 -7.01
CA PRO A 55 -6.05 -15.71 -5.58
C PRO A 55 -5.05 -16.61 -4.85
N GLU A 56 -4.30 -17.46 -5.56
CA GLU A 56 -3.23 -18.27 -4.98
C GLU A 56 -2.10 -17.45 -4.35
N VAL A 57 -1.82 -16.23 -4.86
CA VAL A 57 -0.78 -15.36 -4.30
C VAL A 57 -1.16 -14.82 -2.93
N LEU A 58 -2.45 -14.82 -2.59
CA LEU A 58 -2.96 -14.43 -1.28
C LEU A 58 -2.87 -15.56 -0.23
N LYS A 59 -2.22 -16.67 -0.56
CA LYS A 59 -1.92 -17.78 0.33
C LYS A 59 -0.43 -17.87 0.71
N THR A 60 0.35 -16.91 0.25
CA THR A 60 1.81 -16.81 0.47
C THR A 60 2.10 -15.63 1.39
N ASN A 61 3.21 -15.68 2.12
CA ASN A 61 3.68 -14.59 2.95
C ASN A 61 4.86 -13.86 2.31
N TYR A 62 4.91 -12.55 2.50
CA TYR A 62 5.85 -11.63 1.87
C TYR A 62 6.64 -10.84 2.90
N ASP A 63 7.86 -10.45 2.55
CA ASP A 63 8.67 -9.55 3.38
C ASP A 63 8.13 -8.11 3.30
N PHE A 64 7.60 -7.71 2.14
CA PHE A 64 6.94 -6.42 1.98
C PHE A 64 5.72 -6.50 1.05
N ILE A 65 4.78 -5.58 1.25
CA ILE A 65 3.61 -5.38 0.38
C ILE A 65 3.56 -3.90 0.00
N VAL A 66 3.28 -3.61 -1.26
CA VAL A 66 3.05 -2.25 -1.74
C VAL A 66 1.60 -2.09 -2.21
N CYS A 67 0.97 -0.96 -1.85
CA CYS A 67 -0.39 -0.58 -2.21
C CYS A 67 -0.39 0.90 -2.62
N CYS A 68 -0.29 1.19 -3.90
CA CYS A 68 -0.23 2.56 -4.41
C CYS A 68 -1.55 2.97 -5.05
N GLU A 69 -2.22 3.98 -4.48
CA GLU A 69 -3.54 4.43 -4.92
C GLU A 69 -4.56 3.26 -4.95
N VAL A 70 -4.66 2.55 -3.83
CA VAL A 70 -5.50 1.34 -3.67
C VAL A 70 -6.39 1.42 -2.44
N ILE A 71 -5.84 1.87 -1.32
CA ILE A 71 -6.55 1.79 -0.03
C ILE A 71 -7.80 2.68 0.02
N GLU A 72 -7.85 3.75 -0.76
CA GLU A 72 -9.02 4.62 -0.94
C GLU A 72 -10.20 3.94 -1.64
N HIS A 73 -9.97 2.81 -2.28
CA HIS A 73 -10.99 1.97 -2.92
C HIS A 73 -11.54 0.87 -2.01
N PHE A 74 -11.04 0.75 -0.79
CA PHE A 74 -11.48 -0.30 0.14
C PHE A 74 -12.88 -0.03 0.70
N HIS A 75 -13.87 -0.84 0.31
CA HIS A 75 -15.22 -0.78 0.89
C HIS A 75 -15.28 -1.28 2.33
N ASN A 76 -14.35 -2.14 2.72
CA ASN A 76 -14.19 -2.62 4.10
C ASN A 76 -12.72 -2.57 4.51
N PRO A 77 -12.20 -1.39 4.89
CA PRO A 77 -10.78 -1.22 5.21
C PRO A 77 -10.27 -2.15 6.31
N LEU A 78 -11.09 -2.38 7.35
CA LEU A 78 -10.69 -3.26 8.46
C LEU A 78 -10.39 -4.69 7.97
N LYS A 79 -11.24 -5.22 7.09
CA LYS A 79 -11.05 -6.55 6.50
C LYS A 79 -9.80 -6.58 5.62
N GLU A 80 -9.63 -5.57 4.77
CA GLU A 80 -8.50 -5.52 3.83
C GLU A 80 -7.16 -5.33 4.55
N PHE A 81 -7.08 -4.43 5.54
CA PHE A 81 -5.84 -4.28 6.32
C PHE A 81 -5.51 -5.52 7.16
N LYS A 82 -6.52 -6.25 7.67
CA LYS A 82 -6.29 -7.55 8.33
C LYS A 82 -5.72 -8.58 7.37
N LEU A 83 -6.27 -8.64 6.14
CA LEU A 83 -5.74 -9.51 5.09
C LEU A 83 -4.28 -9.15 4.79
N LEU A 84 -4.01 -7.89 4.46
CA LEU A 84 -2.65 -7.43 4.13
C LEU A 84 -1.65 -7.73 5.25
N LYS A 85 -2.04 -7.50 6.52
CA LYS A 85 -1.20 -7.87 7.66
C LYS A 85 -0.93 -9.37 7.72
N SER A 86 -1.95 -10.21 7.47
CA SER A 86 -1.81 -11.66 7.51
C SER A 86 -0.87 -12.22 6.43
N LEU A 87 -0.69 -11.49 5.35
CA LEU A 87 0.21 -11.83 4.26
C LEU A 87 1.67 -11.40 4.51
N LEU A 88 1.93 -10.65 5.57
CA LEU A 88 3.29 -10.23 5.92
C LEU A 88 3.97 -11.26 6.81
N LYS A 89 5.26 -11.49 6.54
CA LYS A 89 6.14 -12.22 7.44
C LYS A 89 6.43 -11.41 8.70
N PRO A 90 6.97 -12.03 9.78
CA PRO A 90 7.50 -11.28 10.92
C PRO A 90 8.50 -10.21 10.46
N ASN A 91 8.38 -9.00 11.03
CA ASN A 91 9.14 -7.80 10.65
C ASN A 91 8.87 -7.30 9.22
N GLY A 92 7.82 -7.81 8.58
CA GLY A 92 7.40 -7.36 7.26
C GLY A 92 6.79 -5.95 7.31
N LYS A 93 6.74 -5.29 6.15
CA LYS A 93 6.21 -3.93 6.02
C LYS A 93 5.18 -3.80 4.91
N LEU A 94 4.12 -3.06 5.21
CA LEU A 94 3.13 -2.61 4.25
C LEU A 94 3.40 -1.14 3.92
N TYR A 95 3.61 -0.84 2.66
CA TYR A 95 3.77 0.51 2.12
C TYR A 95 2.52 0.91 1.35
N CYS A 96 1.83 1.94 1.82
CA CYS A 96 0.69 2.51 1.12
C CYS A 96 1.02 3.91 0.61
N MET A 97 0.51 4.27 -0.55
CA MET A 97 0.45 5.65 -1.01
C MET A 97 -1.00 6.02 -1.31
N THR A 98 -1.45 7.12 -0.72
CA THR A 98 -2.77 7.71 -0.93
C THR A 98 -2.71 9.20 -0.59
N ASP A 99 -3.64 9.99 -1.11
CA ASP A 99 -3.72 11.40 -0.72
C ASP A 99 -4.49 11.53 0.59
N LEU A 100 -3.87 12.17 1.59
CA LEU A 100 -4.44 12.28 2.92
C LEU A 100 -5.30 13.54 3.03
N PHE A 101 -6.51 13.38 3.58
CA PHE A 101 -7.33 14.51 3.98
C PHE A 101 -6.76 15.16 5.24
N SER A 102 -6.76 16.49 5.27
CA SER A 102 -6.37 17.26 6.44
C SER A 102 -7.31 18.47 6.63
N LYS A 103 -7.27 19.07 7.81
CA LYS A 103 -8.08 20.27 8.13
C LYS A 103 -7.79 21.48 7.23
N ASN A 104 -6.63 21.50 6.57
CA ASN A 104 -6.22 22.58 5.67
C ASN A 104 -6.78 22.41 4.25
N ILE A 105 -7.41 21.27 3.96
CA ILE A 105 -8.00 20.97 2.66
C ILE A 105 -9.46 21.39 2.66
N ASP A 106 -9.85 22.22 1.69
CA ASP A 106 -11.25 22.46 1.37
C ASP A 106 -11.79 21.23 0.64
N PHE A 107 -12.57 20.42 1.34
CA PHE A 107 -13.08 19.15 0.80
C PHE A 107 -13.89 19.33 -0.46
N GLU A 108 -14.69 20.40 -0.57
CA GLU A 108 -15.51 20.64 -1.77
C GLU A 108 -14.68 20.87 -3.02
N LYS A 109 -13.47 21.41 -2.88
CA LYS A 109 -12.53 21.71 -3.97
C LYS A 109 -11.43 20.66 -4.17
N TRP A 110 -11.40 19.65 -3.30
CA TRP A 110 -10.35 18.65 -3.33
C TRP A 110 -10.58 17.65 -4.46
N TYR A 111 -9.70 17.66 -5.45
CA TYR A 111 -9.78 16.81 -6.65
C TYR A 111 -9.92 15.32 -6.37
N TYR A 112 -9.32 14.85 -5.25
CA TYR A 112 -9.26 13.44 -4.90
C TYR A 112 -10.64 12.82 -4.61
N LYS A 113 -11.59 13.62 -4.13
CA LYS A 113 -12.98 13.19 -3.91
C LYS A 113 -13.79 13.05 -5.20
N ASP A 114 -13.32 13.64 -6.30
CA ASP A 114 -14.05 13.66 -7.56
C ASP A 114 -13.93 12.34 -8.34
N ASP A 115 -13.02 11.45 -7.93
CA ASP A 115 -12.98 10.09 -8.42
C ASP A 115 -14.08 9.25 -7.75
N ASN A 116 -15.07 8.82 -8.54
CA ASN A 116 -16.23 8.06 -8.05
C ASN A 116 -15.86 6.68 -7.49
N THR A 117 -14.65 6.20 -7.72
CA THR A 117 -14.16 4.93 -7.19
C THR A 117 -13.48 5.07 -5.83
N HIS A 118 -13.20 6.31 -5.40
CA HIS A 118 -12.73 6.60 -4.04
C HIS A 118 -13.91 6.57 -3.06
N VAL A 119 -13.93 5.60 -2.18
CA VAL A 119 -15.02 5.37 -1.22
C VAL A 119 -14.68 5.72 0.21
N ILE A 120 -13.38 5.94 0.49
CA ILE A 120 -12.90 6.34 1.81
C ILE A 120 -11.70 7.29 1.67
N PHE A 121 -11.63 8.29 2.55
CA PHE A 121 -10.53 9.23 2.63
C PHE A 121 -9.85 9.09 3.99
N TYR A 122 -8.54 8.88 3.95
CA TYR A 122 -7.73 8.66 5.14
C TYR A 122 -7.22 9.99 5.69
N HIS A 123 -7.20 10.09 6.99
CA HIS A 123 -6.55 11.13 7.76
C HIS A 123 -5.36 10.53 8.51
N GLN A 124 -4.38 11.33 8.89
CA GLN A 124 -3.23 10.82 9.64
C GLN A 124 -3.65 10.02 10.88
N ASN A 125 -4.67 10.49 11.62
CA ASN A 125 -5.19 9.81 12.80
C ASN A 125 -5.86 8.46 12.48
N THR A 126 -6.33 8.25 11.25
CA THR A 126 -6.89 6.96 10.83
C THR A 126 -5.85 5.84 10.95
N PHE A 127 -4.60 6.12 10.63
CA PHE A 127 -3.52 5.13 10.72
C PHE A 127 -3.14 4.79 12.15
N ASN A 128 -3.27 5.72 13.09
CA ASN A 128 -3.14 5.43 14.52
C ASN A 128 -4.24 4.47 14.98
N TRP A 129 -5.47 4.71 14.55
CA TRP A 129 -6.59 3.82 14.82
C TRP A 129 -6.37 2.41 14.20
N ILE A 130 -5.89 2.34 12.96
CA ILE A 130 -5.55 1.08 12.28
C ILE A 130 -4.49 0.31 13.08
N LYS A 131 -3.43 0.99 13.52
CA LYS A 131 -2.39 0.39 14.35
C LYS A 131 -2.94 -0.22 15.64
N GLU A 132 -3.85 0.47 16.32
CA GLU A 132 -4.45 0.01 17.58
C GLU A 132 -5.40 -1.17 17.39
N ASN A 133 -6.17 -1.20 16.30
CA ASN A 133 -7.21 -2.19 16.04
C ASN A 133 -6.75 -3.38 15.19
N ILE A 134 -5.68 -3.18 14.43
CA ILE A 134 -4.97 -4.22 13.70
C ILE A 134 -3.51 -4.13 14.17
N PRO A 135 -3.06 -5.00 15.07
CA PRO A 135 -1.85 -4.75 15.87
C PRO A 135 -0.57 -4.74 15.03
N PHE A 136 -0.38 -3.67 14.26
CA PHE A 136 0.92 -3.32 13.71
C PHE A 136 1.80 -2.75 14.82
N SER A 137 3.09 -3.06 14.80
CA SER A 137 4.02 -2.60 15.81
C SER A 137 4.36 -1.11 15.65
N LYS A 138 4.35 -0.61 14.41
CA LYS A 138 4.71 0.75 14.09
C LYS A 138 3.94 1.27 12.89
N VAL A 139 3.62 2.56 12.91
CA VAL A 139 3.07 3.32 11.77
C VAL A 139 3.90 4.59 11.59
N MET A 140 4.29 4.86 10.36
CA MET A 140 4.93 6.11 9.96
C MET A 140 4.15 6.71 8.80
N VAL A 141 3.91 8.02 8.86
CA VAL A 141 3.25 8.80 7.81
C VAL A 141 4.21 9.90 7.35
N ASN A 142 4.56 9.87 6.08
CA ASN A 142 5.41 10.88 5.44
C ASN A 142 4.78 11.33 4.13
N ASN A 143 4.07 12.46 4.17
CA ASN A 143 3.24 12.96 3.06
C ASN A 143 2.23 11.87 2.62
N ARG A 144 2.32 11.41 1.38
CA ARG A 144 1.44 10.38 0.82
C ARG A 144 1.89 8.96 1.17
N LEU A 145 3.12 8.77 1.64
CA LEU A 145 3.66 7.45 1.97
C LEU A 145 3.35 7.08 3.42
N ILE A 146 2.67 5.98 3.60
CA ILE A 146 2.36 5.37 4.88
C ILE A 146 3.07 4.03 4.97
N THR A 147 3.81 3.81 6.05
CA THR A 147 4.48 2.54 6.32
C THR A 147 3.93 1.94 7.61
N LEU A 148 3.43 0.69 7.51
CA LEU A 148 2.95 -0.09 8.64
C LEU A 148 3.85 -1.33 8.80
N GLU A 149 4.33 -1.57 10.01
CA GLU A 149 5.27 -2.65 10.33
C GLU A 149 4.62 -3.69 11.24
N VAL A 150 4.88 -4.96 10.94
CA VAL A 150 4.41 -6.11 11.75
C VAL A 150 5.34 -6.41 12.91
#